data_d1ac1710a7c1ce3addf8c68e3f84144b
#
_entry.id   d1ac1710a7c1ce3addf8c68e3f84144b
#
_cell.length_a   1.000
_cell.length_b   1.000
_cell.length_c   1.000
_cell.angle_alpha   90.00
_cell.angle_beta   90.00
_cell.angle_gamma   90.00
#
_symmetry.space_group_name_H-M   'P 1'
#
loop_
_entity.id
_entity.type
_entity.pdbx_description
1 polymer ?
#
loop_
_entity_poly.entity_id
_entity_poly.type
_entity_poly.pdbx_seq_one_letter_code
_entity_poly.pdbx_strand_id
1 'polypeptide(L)'
;MTVSEIFQTMDYGTAPENAAEALAWIVDQGSRFGHFIDGSMTPLGEVFESRNPATGEVLAHLSQATQADVDAAVKAARTAQPKWEAAGGHARAKVLYALARLLQKHSRLFALLETLDNGKPIREARDIDVPLAQRHFY
;
A
#
# COMPACT_ATOMS: atom_id res chain seq x y z
N MET A 1 15.65 -42.13 10.86
CA MET A 1 14.97 -40.86 10.45
C MET A 1 14.57 -41.02 8.99
N THR A 2 13.29 -41.04 8.71
CA THR A 2 12.75 -41.13 7.33
C THR A 2 12.70 -39.74 6.69
N VAL A 3 12.60 -39.69 5.36
CA VAL A 3 12.45 -38.43 4.63
C VAL A 3 11.23 -37.62 5.13
N SER A 4 10.13 -38.32 5.43
CA SER A 4 8.92 -37.72 5.98
C SER A 4 9.15 -37.07 7.35
N GLU A 5 9.87 -37.76 8.24
CA GLU A 5 10.23 -37.22 9.57
C GLU A 5 11.13 -36.00 9.46
N ILE A 6 12.07 -35.96 8.48
CA ILE A 6 12.92 -34.81 8.23
C ILE A 6 12.05 -33.60 7.86
N PHE A 7 11.13 -33.74 6.89
CA PHE A 7 10.25 -32.63 6.49
C PHE A 7 9.31 -32.16 7.60
N GLN A 8 8.82 -33.09 8.46
CA GLN A 8 7.94 -32.73 9.57
C GLN A 8 8.65 -32.06 10.74
N THR A 9 9.96 -32.29 10.89
CA THR A 9 10.76 -31.74 11.99
C THR A 9 11.69 -30.61 11.57
N MET A 10 11.68 -30.20 10.28
CA MET A 10 12.43 -29.01 9.83
C MET A 10 11.79 -27.75 10.40
N ASP A 11 12.52 -27.13 11.30
CA ASP A 11 12.18 -25.79 11.80
C ASP A 11 12.81 -24.75 10.87
N TYR A 12 11.98 -24.17 10.02
CA TYR A 12 12.36 -23.00 9.22
C TYR A 12 12.19 -21.77 10.09
N GLY A 13 13.24 -21.09 10.42
CA GLY A 13 13.17 -19.79 11.09
C GLY A 13 12.19 -18.85 10.38
N THR A 14 11.70 -17.86 11.10
CA THR A 14 10.78 -16.85 10.54
C THR A 14 11.34 -16.26 9.25
N ALA A 15 10.57 -16.34 8.16
CA ALA A 15 10.96 -15.76 6.90
C ALA A 15 11.23 -14.25 7.05
N PRO A 16 12.26 -13.68 6.40
CA PRO A 16 12.52 -12.25 6.43
C PRO A 16 11.31 -11.41 6.00
N GLU A 17 10.49 -11.95 5.14
CA GLU A 17 9.24 -11.37 4.62
C GLU A 17 8.00 -11.85 5.38
N ASN A 18 8.10 -12.05 6.69
CA ASN A 18 6.97 -12.38 7.52
C ASN A 18 5.87 -11.31 7.42
N ALA A 19 4.63 -11.74 7.21
CA ALA A 19 3.48 -10.86 7.03
C ALA A 19 3.02 -10.15 8.31
N ALA A 20 3.52 -10.52 9.49
CA ALA A 20 3.03 -10.02 10.77
C ALA A 20 3.08 -8.49 10.89
N GLU A 21 4.14 -7.86 10.37
CA GLU A 21 4.26 -6.39 10.36
C GLU A 21 3.13 -5.72 9.56
N ALA A 22 2.84 -6.23 8.37
CA ALA A 22 1.80 -5.68 7.51
C ALA A 22 0.40 -5.93 8.09
N LEU A 23 0.15 -7.12 8.64
CA LEU A 23 -1.12 -7.44 9.28
C LEU A 23 -1.34 -6.60 10.55
N ALA A 24 -0.31 -6.41 11.37
CA ALA A 24 -0.37 -5.53 12.53
C ALA A 24 -0.66 -4.08 12.10
N TRP A 25 0.01 -3.58 11.06
CA TRP A 25 -0.25 -2.25 10.53
C TRP A 25 -1.70 -2.09 10.07
N ILE A 26 -2.28 -3.05 9.34
CA ILE A 26 -3.69 -3.00 8.92
C ILE A 26 -4.61 -2.89 10.15
N VAL A 27 -4.36 -3.68 11.19
CA VAL A 27 -5.14 -3.67 12.44
C VAL A 27 -4.99 -2.32 13.16
N ASP A 28 -3.78 -1.79 13.26
CA ASP A 28 -3.49 -0.49 13.90
C ASP A 28 -4.18 0.67 13.17
N GLN A 29 -4.39 0.55 11.86
CA GLN A 29 -5.20 1.51 11.08
C GLN A 29 -6.72 1.26 11.21
N GLY A 30 -7.15 0.29 12.03
CA GLY A 30 -8.55 -0.05 12.25
C GLY A 30 -9.16 -0.94 11.17
N SER A 31 -8.36 -1.47 10.24
CA SER A 31 -8.78 -2.32 9.11
C SER A 31 -9.90 -1.74 8.24
N ARG A 32 -10.06 -0.41 8.24
CA ARG A 32 -11.10 0.31 7.50
C ARG A 32 -10.53 1.58 6.90
N PHE A 33 -10.66 1.74 5.59
CA PHE A 33 -10.05 2.82 4.85
C PHE A 33 -11.07 3.59 4.01
N GLY A 34 -11.19 4.90 4.25
CA GLY A 34 -11.91 5.84 3.41
C GLY A 34 -11.08 6.27 2.20
N HIS A 35 -11.57 7.30 1.49
CA HIS A 35 -10.79 7.94 0.44
C HIS A 35 -9.90 9.03 1.05
N PHE A 36 -8.71 9.20 0.51
CA PHE A 36 -7.85 10.32 0.87
C PHE A 36 -8.05 11.45 -0.14
N ILE A 37 -8.78 12.48 0.25
CA ILE A 37 -9.15 13.62 -0.61
C ILE A 37 -8.82 14.92 0.13
N ASP A 38 -8.18 15.84 -0.58
CA ASP A 38 -7.83 17.17 -0.06
C ASP A 38 -7.05 17.14 1.26
N GLY A 39 -6.10 16.20 1.38
CA GLY A 39 -5.21 16.07 2.53
C GLY A 39 -5.82 15.36 3.74
N SER A 40 -7.02 14.80 3.65
CA SER A 40 -7.69 14.10 4.74
C SER A 40 -8.41 12.82 4.30
N MET A 41 -8.60 11.89 5.25
CA MET A 41 -9.43 10.71 5.01
C MET A 41 -10.91 11.08 5.09
N THR A 42 -11.70 10.63 4.12
CA THR A 42 -13.15 10.79 4.14
C THR A 42 -13.80 9.84 5.16
N PRO A 43 -15.00 10.17 5.67
CA PRO A 43 -15.81 9.19 6.38
C PRO A 43 -16.08 7.95 5.52
N LEU A 44 -16.30 6.81 6.19
CA LEU A 44 -16.65 5.57 5.51
C LEU A 44 -18.09 5.64 4.99
N GLY A 45 -18.26 5.31 3.70
CA GLY A 45 -19.57 5.07 3.08
C GLY A 45 -19.87 3.58 2.98
N GLU A 46 -20.48 3.17 1.87
CA GLU A 46 -20.58 1.76 1.49
C GLU A 46 -19.16 1.19 1.35
N VAL A 47 -18.95 -0.05 1.79
CA VAL A 47 -17.63 -0.68 1.79
C VAL A 47 -17.63 -2.00 1.02
N PHE A 48 -16.47 -2.34 0.47
CA PHE A 48 -16.16 -3.67 -0.03
C PHE A 48 -14.94 -4.24 0.70
N GLU A 49 -14.80 -5.55 0.65
CA GLU A 49 -13.71 -6.26 1.33
C GLU A 49 -12.51 -6.45 0.40
N SER A 50 -11.31 -6.12 0.90
CA SER A 50 -10.06 -6.65 0.35
C SER A 50 -9.77 -7.97 1.03
N ARG A 51 -9.48 -9.01 0.23
CA ARG A 51 -9.23 -10.36 0.73
C ARG A 51 -7.87 -10.86 0.28
N ASN A 52 -7.18 -11.54 1.19
CA ASN A 52 -5.96 -12.25 0.87
C ASN A 52 -6.27 -13.40 -0.11
N PRO A 53 -5.79 -13.38 -1.36
CA PRO A 53 -6.11 -14.41 -2.34
C PRO A 53 -5.53 -15.79 -2.00
N ALA A 54 -4.52 -15.87 -1.13
CA ALA A 54 -3.93 -17.14 -0.71
C ALA A 54 -4.75 -17.86 0.37
N THR A 55 -5.48 -17.11 1.23
CA THR A 55 -6.23 -17.69 2.37
C THR A 55 -7.73 -17.46 2.29
N GLY A 56 -8.18 -16.46 1.50
CA GLY A 56 -9.56 -16.00 1.45
C GLY A 56 -9.98 -15.12 2.64
N GLU A 57 -9.09 -14.89 3.60
CA GLU A 57 -9.38 -14.06 4.78
C GLU A 57 -9.52 -12.58 4.40
N VAL A 58 -10.43 -11.89 5.10
CA VAL A 58 -10.61 -10.44 4.93
C VAL A 58 -9.43 -9.70 5.54
N LEU A 59 -8.77 -8.88 4.74
CA LEU A 59 -7.68 -8.00 5.17
C LEU A 59 -8.20 -6.67 5.69
N ALA A 60 -9.10 -6.07 4.95
CA ALA A 60 -9.62 -4.73 5.25
C ALA A 60 -10.97 -4.47 4.56
N HIS A 61 -11.63 -3.40 5.01
CA HIS A 61 -12.82 -2.84 4.38
C HIS A 61 -12.48 -1.48 3.77
N LEU A 62 -12.75 -1.33 2.49
CA LEU A 62 -12.43 -0.13 1.72
C LEU A 62 -13.71 0.56 1.29
N SER A 63 -13.78 1.89 1.39
CA SER A 63 -14.94 2.64 0.90
C SER A 63 -15.11 2.48 -0.60
N GLN A 64 -16.33 2.16 -1.02
CA GLN A 64 -16.75 2.22 -2.42
C GLN A 64 -16.94 3.69 -2.81
N ALA A 65 -16.20 4.16 -3.82
CA ALA A 65 -16.33 5.53 -4.29
C ALA A 65 -17.67 5.75 -5.01
N THR A 66 -18.31 6.86 -4.71
CA THR A 66 -19.47 7.38 -5.43
C THR A 66 -19.03 8.41 -6.49
N GLN A 67 -19.95 8.79 -7.37
CA GLN A 67 -19.71 9.91 -8.30
C GLN A 67 -19.33 11.20 -7.56
N ALA A 68 -19.97 11.47 -6.41
CA ALA A 68 -19.67 12.65 -5.60
C ALA A 68 -18.24 12.64 -5.03
N ASP A 69 -17.72 11.48 -4.64
CA ASP A 69 -16.34 11.34 -4.15
C ASP A 69 -15.34 11.62 -5.28
N VAL A 70 -15.59 11.10 -6.48
CA VAL A 70 -14.77 11.37 -7.67
C VAL A 70 -14.78 12.85 -8.01
N ASP A 71 -15.96 13.48 -8.03
CA ASP A 71 -16.10 14.92 -8.31
C ASP A 71 -15.38 15.76 -7.26
N ALA A 72 -15.46 15.40 -5.98
CA ALA A 72 -14.74 16.07 -4.89
C ALA A 72 -13.21 15.94 -5.07
N ALA A 73 -12.71 14.76 -5.41
CA ALA A 73 -11.28 14.53 -5.66
C ALA A 73 -10.77 15.36 -6.85
N VAL A 74 -11.52 15.37 -7.96
CA VAL A 74 -11.19 16.17 -9.14
C VAL A 74 -11.20 17.67 -8.82
N LYS A 75 -12.21 18.14 -8.09
CA LYS A 75 -12.31 19.53 -7.65
C LYS A 75 -11.12 19.93 -6.78
N ALA A 76 -10.74 19.10 -5.80
CA ALA A 76 -9.58 19.34 -4.95
C ALA A 76 -8.28 19.42 -5.77
N ALA A 77 -8.08 18.50 -6.69
CA ALA A 77 -6.91 18.49 -7.58
C ALA A 77 -6.86 19.75 -8.46
N ARG A 78 -7.98 20.16 -9.04
CA ARG A 78 -8.09 21.40 -9.86
C ARG A 78 -7.80 22.65 -9.04
N THR A 79 -8.25 22.69 -7.79
CA THR A 79 -7.99 23.80 -6.87
C THR A 79 -6.51 23.91 -6.50
N ALA A 80 -5.84 22.77 -6.30
CA ALA A 80 -4.42 22.73 -5.96
C ALA A 80 -3.49 23.00 -7.16
N GLN A 81 -3.91 22.66 -8.37
CA GLN A 81 -3.10 22.70 -9.58
C GLN A 81 -2.40 24.05 -9.84
N PRO A 82 -3.08 25.22 -9.76
CA PRO A 82 -2.40 26.51 -10.06
C PRO A 82 -1.24 26.80 -9.11
N LYS A 83 -1.39 26.49 -7.83
CA LYS A 83 -0.32 26.67 -6.83
C LYS A 83 0.83 25.70 -7.10
N TRP A 84 0.54 24.45 -7.45
CA TRP A 84 1.52 23.45 -7.79
C TRP A 84 2.32 23.84 -9.05
N GLU A 85 1.64 24.34 -10.07
CA GLU A 85 2.26 24.81 -11.31
C GLU A 85 3.16 26.03 -11.07
N ALA A 86 2.66 27.01 -10.30
CA ALA A 86 3.40 28.23 -9.97
C ALA A 86 4.64 27.99 -9.08
N ALA A 87 4.70 26.87 -8.35
CA ALA A 87 5.84 26.53 -7.49
C ALA A 87 7.16 26.33 -8.28
N GLY A 88 7.08 26.10 -9.58
CA GLY A 88 8.24 25.85 -10.42
C GLY A 88 8.82 24.42 -10.30
N GLY A 89 9.62 24.03 -11.28
CA GLY A 89 10.12 22.65 -11.40
C GLY A 89 10.94 22.17 -10.20
N HIS A 90 11.81 23.02 -9.69
CA HIS A 90 12.68 22.67 -8.55
C HIS A 90 11.90 22.39 -7.25
N ALA A 91 10.89 23.21 -6.94
CA ALA A 91 10.07 22.99 -5.75
C ALA A 91 9.22 21.73 -5.89
N ARG A 92 8.64 21.47 -7.07
CA ARG A 92 7.91 20.23 -7.35
C ARG A 92 8.80 18.98 -7.24
N ALA A 93 10.02 19.06 -7.80
CA ALA A 93 11.00 17.96 -7.71
C ALA A 93 11.34 17.60 -6.26
N LYS A 94 11.48 18.58 -5.36
CA LYS A 94 11.71 18.31 -3.93
C LYS A 94 10.58 17.50 -3.30
N VAL A 95 9.32 17.78 -3.64
CA VAL A 95 8.16 17.04 -3.12
C VAL A 95 8.15 15.62 -3.65
N LEU A 96 8.36 15.45 -4.97
CA LEU A 96 8.41 14.11 -5.59
C LEU A 96 9.58 13.28 -5.05
N TYR A 97 10.73 13.89 -4.88
CA TYR A 97 11.89 13.25 -4.26
C TYR A 97 11.60 12.81 -2.81
N ALA A 98 10.93 13.66 -2.01
CA ALA A 98 10.51 13.30 -0.66
C ALA A 98 9.55 12.11 -0.65
N LEU A 99 8.61 12.06 -1.60
CA LEU A 99 7.70 10.91 -1.79
C LEU A 99 8.47 9.64 -2.13
N ALA A 100 9.43 9.69 -3.06
CA ALA A 100 10.30 8.56 -3.39
C ALA A 100 11.06 8.04 -2.15
N ARG A 101 11.59 8.95 -1.33
CA ARG A 101 12.29 8.60 -0.07
C ARG A 101 11.35 7.95 0.96
N LEU A 102 10.09 8.39 1.05
CA LEU A 102 9.10 7.75 1.93
C LEU A 102 8.74 6.35 1.44
N LEU A 103 8.53 6.15 0.14
CA LEU A 103 8.33 4.83 -0.45
C LEU A 103 9.53 3.90 -0.16
N GLN A 104 10.76 4.41 -0.30
CA GLN A 104 11.97 3.67 0.02
C GLN A 104 12.04 3.29 1.51
N LYS A 105 11.73 4.22 2.40
CA LYS A 105 11.73 4.00 3.85
C LYS A 105 10.76 2.90 4.27
N HIS A 106 9.61 2.83 3.63
CA HIS A 106 8.54 1.88 3.93
C HIS A 106 8.42 0.74 2.89
N SER A 107 9.48 0.51 2.10
CA SER A 107 9.46 -0.43 0.97
C SER A 107 9.04 -1.85 1.37
N ARG A 108 9.49 -2.32 2.53
CA ARG A 108 9.11 -3.65 3.05
C ARG A 108 7.60 -3.73 3.32
N LEU A 109 7.04 -2.75 4.01
CA LEU A 109 5.61 -2.70 4.30
C LEU A 109 4.78 -2.67 3.01
N PHE A 110 5.16 -1.84 2.04
CA PHE A 110 4.49 -1.78 0.73
C PHE A 110 4.54 -3.12 0.00
N ALA A 111 5.70 -3.78 -0.04
CA ALA A 111 5.84 -5.07 -0.71
C ALA A 111 4.99 -6.17 -0.04
N LEU A 112 4.92 -6.18 1.29
CA LEU A 112 4.08 -7.13 2.02
C LEU A 112 2.58 -6.86 1.80
N LEU A 113 2.14 -5.61 1.83
CA LEU A 113 0.76 -5.22 1.56
C LEU A 113 0.34 -5.57 0.13
N GLU A 114 1.20 -5.30 -0.86
CA GLU A 114 1.00 -5.67 -2.26
C GLU A 114 0.80 -7.19 -2.41
N THR A 115 1.67 -7.98 -1.79
CA THR A 115 1.56 -9.44 -1.83
C THR A 115 0.28 -9.94 -1.15
N LEU A 116 -0.09 -9.37 -0.01
CA LEU A 116 -1.28 -9.77 0.72
C LEU A 116 -2.57 -9.43 -0.03
N ASP A 117 -2.61 -8.30 -0.73
CA ASP A 117 -3.81 -7.81 -1.40
C ASP A 117 -4.05 -8.48 -2.76
N ASN A 118 -3.00 -8.61 -3.59
CA ASN A 118 -3.17 -9.13 -4.96
C ASN A 118 -2.60 -10.53 -5.19
N GLY A 119 -1.90 -11.13 -4.20
CA GLY A 119 -1.31 -12.46 -4.31
C GLY A 119 -0.01 -12.53 -5.11
N LYS A 120 0.59 -11.40 -5.44
CA LYS A 120 1.86 -11.37 -6.17
C LYS A 120 2.99 -11.95 -5.32
N PRO A 121 3.96 -12.71 -5.91
CA PRO A 121 5.11 -13.20 -5.18
C PRO A 121 5.89 -12.05 -4.52
N ILE A 122 6.22 -12.21 -3.23
CA ILE A 122 6.92 -11.17 -2.46
C ILE A 122 8.24 -10.72 -3.11
N ARG A 123 8.94 -11.62 -3.80
CA ARG A 123 10.16 -11.28 -4.52
C ARG A 123 9.89 -10.23 -5.60
N GLU A 124 8.80 -10.35 -6.34
CA GLU A 124 8.46 -9.40 -7.40
C GLU A 124 8.02 -8.06 -6.84
N ALA A 125 7.15 -8.07 -5.83
CA ALA A 125 6.73 -6.84 -5.15
C ALA A 125 7.93 -6.10 -4.53
N ARG A 126 8.83 -6.82 -3.84
CA ARG A 126 10.01 -6.25 -3.17
C ARG A 126 11.10 -5.76 -4.13
N ASP A 127 11.43 -6.56 -5.15
CA ASP A 127 12.63 -6.34 -5.97
C ASP A 127 12.31 -5.58 -7.28
N ILE A 128 11.03 -5.55 -7.69
CA ILE A 128 10.60 -4.95 -8.96
C ILE A 128 9.61 -3.81 -8.72
N ASP A 129 8.41 -4.09 -8.18
CA ASP A 129 7.30 -3.13 -8.20
C ASP A 129 7.55 -1.91 -7.31
N VAL A 130 7.89 -2.13 -6.05
CA VAL A 130 8.15 -1.03 -5.12
C VAL A 130 9.37 -0.21 -5.54
N PRO A 131 10.52 -0.81 -5.94
CA PRO A 131 11.64 -0.05 -6.50
C PRO A 131 11.30 0.68 -7.81
N LEU A 132 10.45 0.11 -8.67
CA LEU A 132 10.02 0.75 -9.90
C LEU A 132 9.13 1.96 -9.60
N ALA A 133 8.16 1.82 -8.69
CA ALA A 133 7.34 2.94 -8.22
C ALA A 133 8.20 4.08 -7.67
N GLN A 134 9.22 3.78 -6.87
CA GLN A 134 10.16 4.79 -6.37
C GLN A 134 10.87 5.55 -7.49
N ARG A 135 11.35 4.84 -8.52
CA ARG A 135 12.08 5.43 -9.65
C ARG A 135 11.25 6.42 -10.44
N HIS A 136 9.93 6.25 -10.49
CA HIS A 136 9.04 7.17 -11.20
C HIS A 136 8.90 8.54 -10.52
N PHE A 137 9.28 8.64 -9.25
CA PHE A 137 9.25 9.90 -8.49
C PHE A 137 10.64 10.58 -8.36
N TYR A 138 11.73 9.91 -8.78
CA TYR A 138 13.04 10.52 -8.90
C TYR A 138 13.22 11.22 -10.25
#